data_225242d360d77db77fb241c37c180934
#
_entry.id   225242d360d77db77fb241c37c180934
#
_cell.length_a   1.000
_cell.length_b   1.000
_cell.length_c   1.000
_cell.angle_alpha   90.00
_cell.angle_beta   90.00
_cell.angle_gamma   90.00
#
_symmetry.space_group_name_H-M   'P 1'
#
loop_
_entity.id
_entity.type
_entity.pdbx_description
1 polymer ?
#
loop_
_entity_poly.entity_id
_entity_poly.type
_entity_poly.pdbx_seq_one_letter_code
_entity_poly.pdbx_strand_id
1 'polypeptide(L)'
;IINGGNIRAKGQDSASAIGGPLDSEIEFRYTDRGEVYNRRQGGSITINGGIVRTEPFALPEGNPLAVTSVGIGTCHYGYGGSVTINGGTVIAEAANDAITTGDGGTITINGGDVTARGGVNNFGENSHRVLSGNGIGPLENGSITINGGTVKATAEGKGFGIGGSRFEIIGTATVTINGGTIEATANHNNAAIGDRGTGKSGVTITGGVIHAVGKGGAAGIGSKGDIRITGGELTVSA
;
A
#
# COMPACT_ATOMS: atom_id res chain seq x y z
N ILE A 1 13.08 -10.83 -9.52
CA ILE A 1 12.34 -10.67 -10.79
C ILE A 1 11.48 -11.90 -10.99
N ILE A 2 10.19 -11.71 -11.30
CA ILE A 2 9.22 -12.76 -11.61
C ILE A 2 8.80 -12.57 -13.07
N ASN A 3 9.21 -13.50 -13.93
CA ASN A 3 8.91 -13.41 -15.37
C ASN A 3 7.66 -14.20 -15.77
N GLY A 4 7.18 -15.11 -14.92
CA GLY A 4 6.02 -15.96 -15.19
C GLY A 4 5.83 -17.02 -14.13
N GLY A 5 4.97 -17.99 -14.39
CA GLY A 5 4.65 -19.07 -13.48
C GLY A 5 3.46 -18.75 -12.57
N ASN A 6 3.20 -19.66 -11.62
CA ASN A 6 2.17 -19.49 -10.60
C ASN A 6 2.84 -19.51 -9.23
N ILE A 7 2.84 -18.36 -8.58
CA ILE A 7 3.52 -18.14 -7.31
C ILE A 7 2.47 -17.89 -6.24
N ARG A 8 2.54 -18.63 -5.16
CA ARG A 8 1.73 -18.44 -3.96
C ARG A 8 2.69 -18.26 -2.78
N ALA A 9 2.59 -17.13 -2.12
CA ALA A 9 3.43 -16.78 -0.98
C ALA A 9 2.58 -16.38 0.21
N LYS A 10 3.04 -16.73 1.40
CA LYS A 10 2.41 -16.35 2.66
C LYS A 10 3.46 -15.75 3.57
N GLY A 11 3.25 -14.51 3.97
CA GLY A 11 4.06 -13.86 4.98
C GLY A 11 3.74 -14.42 6.37
N GLN A 12 4.68 -14.31 7.30
CA GLN A 12 4.42 -14.51 8.73
C GLN A 12 4.23 -13.15 9.40
N ASP A 13 3.98 -13.16 10.70
CA ASP A 13 3.91 -11.93 11.47
C ASP A 13 5.14 -11.06 11.24
N SER A 14 4.90 -9.79 10.99
CA SER A 14 5.93 -8.78 10.76
C SER A 14 6.82 -9.00 9.53
N ALA A 15 6.47 -9.89 8.61
CA ALA A 15 7.23 -10.17 7.40
C ALA A 15 6.44 -9.90 6.12
N SER A 16 7.15 -9.68 5.02
CA SER A 16 6.57 -9.64 3.68
C SER A 16 6.44 -11.06 3.12
N ALA A 17 5.34 -11.36 2.44
CA ALA A 17 5.20 -12.61 1.72
C ALA A 17 6.17 -12.67 0.52
N ILE A 18 6.30 -11.56 -0.20
CA ILE A 18 7.31 -11.37 -1.25
C ILE A 18 8.02 -10.06 -0.98
N GLY A 19 9.29 -10.11 -0.60
CA GLY A 19 10.07 -8.91 -0.29
C GLY A 19 11.14 -9.13 0.77
N GLY A 20 11.59 -8.03 1.36
CA GLY A 20 12.60 -8.07 2.41
C GLY A 20 12.02 -8.46 3.77
N PRO A 21 12.73 -9.25 4.58
CA PRO A 21 12.33 -9.56 5.95
C PRO A 21 12.43 -8.31 6.84
N LEU A 22 11.63 -8.30 7.92
CA LEU A 22 11.97 -7.48 9.09
C LEU A 22 13.30 -7.97 9.63
N ASP A 23 14.15 -7.04 9.98
CA ASP A 23 15.35 -7.38 10.72
C ASP A 23 14.99 -7.80 12.14
N SER A 24 15.50 -8.96 12.55
CA SER A 24 15.37 -9.42 13.93
C SER A 24 16.22 -8.61 14.92
N GLU A 25 17.15 -7.79 14.41
CA GLU A 25 17.97 -6.88 15.21
C GLU A 25 17.50 -5.45 15.00
N ILE A 26 16.43 -5.08 15.68
CA ILE A 26 16.05 -3.68 15.83
C ILE A 26 16.91 -3.09 16.93
N GLU A 27 18.00 -2.45 16.57
CA GLU A 27 18.73 -1.61 17.50
C GLU A 27 17.93 -0.31 17.70
N PHE A 28 17.21 -0.22 18.80
CA PHE A 28 16.49 0.98 19.17
C PHE A 28 17.49 2.04 19.65
N ARG A 29 17.74 3.03 18.86
CA ARG A 29 18.36 4.27 19.30
C ARG A 29 17.29 5.35 19.38
N TYR A 30 17.28 6.07 20.46
CA TYR A 30 16.30 7.13 20.72
C TYR A 30 16.74 8.47 20.13
N THR A 31 15.94 9.12 19.27
CA THR A 31 16.17 10.51 18.84
C THR A 31 15.26 11.49 19.53
N ASP A 32 14.51 12.24 19.46
CA ASP A 32 13.77 13.27 20.21
C ASP A 32 12.94 12.74 21.37
N ARG A 33 12.55 11.50 21.28
CA ARG A 33 12.16 10.66 22.40
C ARG A 33 13.21 9.61 22.63
N GLY A 34 14.29 9.73 21.91
CA GLY A 34 15.46 8.98 21.96
C GLY A 34 15.47 7.67 21.18
N GLU A 35 14.60 7.27 20.31
CA GLU A 35 14.72 5.98 19.59
C GLU A 35 15.03 6.16 18.10
N VAL A 36 16.13 5.64 17.62
CA VAL A 36 16.47 5.53 16.20
C VAL A 36 16.28 4.06 15.79
N TYR A 37 15.43 3.82 14.85
CA TYR A 37 15.31 2.50 14.24
C TYR A 37 16.41 2.33 13.19
N ASN A 38 17.18 1.25 13.25
CA ASN A 38 18.03 0.83 12.15
C ASN A 38 17.14 0.40 10.98
N ARG A 39 16.93 1.31 10.04
CA ARG A 39 16.12 1.03 8.86
C ARG A 39 16.96 0.26 7.86
N ARG A 40 16.46 -0.87 7.34
CA ARG A 40 17.10 -1.57 6.23
C ARG A 40 16.55 -1.12 4.89
N GLN A 41 17.42 -1.09 3.91
CA GLN A 41 17.04 -0.74 2.54
C GLN A 41 16.15 -1.83 1.95
N GLY A 42 15.00 -1.44 1.43
CA GLY A 42 14.11 -2.30 0.68
C GLY A 42 14.73 -2.72 -0.65
N GLY A 43 14.49 -3.97 -1.03
CA GLY A 43 14.91 -4.51 -2.32
C GLY A 43 14.04 -4.06 -3.48
N SER A 44 14.43 -4.43 -4.68
CA SER A 44 13.65 -4.21 -5.90
C SER A 44 12.89 -5.49 -6.30
N ILE A 45 11.59 -5.37 -6.48
CA ILE A 45 10.71 -6.44 -6.94
C ILE A 45 10.17 -6.05 -8.32
N THR A 46 10.35 -6.91 -9.31
CA THR A 46 9.80 -6.73 -10.66
C THR A 46 8.96 -7.94 -11.02
N ILE A 47 7.71 -7.70 -11.41
CA ILE A 47 6.77 -8.72 -11.88
C ILE A 47 6.47 -8.42 -13.36
N ASN A 48 6.97 -9.28 -14.25
CA ASN A 48 6.77 -9.13 -15.70
C ASN A 48 5.57 -9.93 -16.21
N GLY A 49 5.14 -10.95 -15.45
CA GLY A 49 4.03 -11.80 -15.86
C GLY A 49 3.78 -12.95 -14.89
N GLY A 50 2.89 -13.87 -15.28
CA GLY A 50 2.49 -14.99 -14.46
C GLY A 50 1.33 -14.65 -13.50
N ILE A 51 1.09 -15.54 -12.56
CA ILE A 51 0.10 -15.38 -11.50
C ILE A 51 0.84 -15.31 -10.17
N VAL A 52 0.71 -14.20 -9.48
CA VAL A 52 1.35 -13.96 -8.18
C VAL A 52 0.26 -13.73 -7.13
N ARG A 53 0.24 -14.58 -6.10
CA ARG A 53 -0.72 -14.48 -4.99
C ARG A 53 0.01 -14.38 -3.67
N THR A 54 -0.38 -13.40 -2.85
CA THR A 54 0.00 -13.38 -1.44
C THR A 54 -1.24 -13.55 -0.58
N GLU A 55 -1.06 -14.16 0.58
CA GLU A 55 -2.12 -14.44 1.53
C GLU A 55 -1.83 -13.76 2.86
N PRO A 56 -2.87 -13.21 3.52
CA PRO A 56 -2.70 -12.65 4.85
C PRO A 56 -2.30 -13.76 5.82
N PHE A 57 -1.44 -13.41 6.76
CA PHE A 57 -1.18 -14.27 7.90
C PHE A 57 -2.35 -14.14 8.87
N ALA A 58 -3.02 -15.24 9.14
CA ALA A 58 -4.06 -15.31 10.15
C ALA A 58 -3.46 -15.85 11.45
N LEU A 59 -3.62 -15.11 12.54
CA LEU A 59 -3.34 -15.64 13.88
C LEU A 59 -4.42 -16.65 14.29
N PRO A 60 -4.08 -17.61 15.15
CA PRO A 60 -5.07 -18.45 15.80
C PRO A 60 -6.15 -17.60 16.50
N GLU A 61 -7.38 -18.08 16.49
CA GLU A 61 -8.50 -17.42 17.15
C GLU A 61 -8.17 -17.12 18.62
N GLY A 62 -8.45 -15.90 19.06
CA GLY A 62 -8.18 -15.47 20.42
C GLY A 62 -6.78 -14.88 20.68
N ASN A 63 -5.91 -14.79 19.68
CA ASN A 63 -4.62 -14.14 19.84
C ASN A 63 -4.75 -12.61 19.68
N PRO A 64 -4.49 -11.79 20.71
CA PRO A 64 -4.67 -10.34 20.66
C PRO A 64 -3.53 -9.58 19.96
N LEU A 65 -2.51 -10.27 19.47
CA LEU A 65 -1.35 -9.61 18.83
C LEU A 65 -1.72 -9.07 17.46
N ALA A 66 -1.31 -7.86 17.19
CA ALA A 66 -1.51 -7.24 15.87
C ALA A 66 -0.53 -7.84 14.86
N VAL A 67 -1.06 -8.52 13.85
CA VAL A 67 -0.25 -8.99 12.72
C VAL A 67 0.06 -7.82 11.80
N THR A 68 1.32 -7.63 11.47
CA THR A 68 1.80 -6.56 10.58
C THR A 68 2.35 -7.09 9.26
N SER A 69 1.79 -8.19 8.75
CA SER A 69 2.25 -8.80 7.51
C SER A 69 1.99 -7.90 6.29
N VAL A 70 2.95 -7.88 5.40
CA VAL A 70 2.92 -7.22 4.10
C VAL A 70 2.76 -8.27 3.01
N GLY A 71 2.00 -7.98 1.97
CA GLY A 71 1.87 -8.87 0.82
C GLY A 71 3.13 -8.84 -0.05
N ILE A 72 3.33 -7.76 -0.78
CA ILE A 72 4.45 -7.56 -1.68
C ILE A 72 5.18 -6.27 -1.30
N GLY A 73 6.49 -6.36 -1.07
CA GLY A 73 7.32 -5.19 -0.87
C GLY A 73 8.16 -5.19 0.40
N THR A 74 8.39 -4.03 0.95
CA THR A 74 9.21 -3.82 2.13
C THR A 74 8.34 -3.78 3.38
N CYS A 75 8.67 -4.57 4.38
CA CYS A 75 7.95 -4.55 5.65
C CYS A 75 8.28 -3.32 6.50
N HIS A 76 7.64 -3.20 7.65
CA HIS A 76 7.76 -2.11 8.61
C HIS A 76 9.21 -1.63 8.83
N TYR A 77 9.38 -0.32 8.96
CA TYR A 77 10.65 0.36 9.22
C TYR A 77 11.71 0.25 8.11
N GLY A 78 11.37 -0.27 6.91
CA GLY A 78 12.27 -0.22 5.77
C GLY A 78 12.34 1.18 5.14
N TYR A 79 13.41 1.45 4.40
CA TYR A 79 13.51 2.66 3.56
C TYR A 79 13.78 2.27 2.11
N GLY A 80 13.37 3.11 1.17
CA GLY A 80 13.57 2.88 -0.26
C GLY A 80 12.83 1.64 -0.76
N GLY A 81 13.48 0.94 -1.65
CA GLY A 81 12.93 -0.19 -2.36
C GLY A 81 12.04 0.20 -3.53
N SER A 82 11.74 -0.78 -4.37
CA SER A 82 10.83 -0.57 -5.50
C SER A 82 9.98 -1.80 -5.78
N VAL A 83 8.74 -1.56 -6.18
CA VAL A 83 7.85 -2.59 -6.73
C VAL A 83 7.44 -2.15 -8.13
N THR A 84 7.77 -2.93 -9.15
CA THR A 84 7.38 -2.68 -10.54
C THR A 84 6.55 -3.85 -11.05
N ILE A 85 5.35 -3.57 -11.53
CA ILE A 85 4.46 -4.56 -12.15
C ILE A 85 4.28 -4.17 -13.61
N ASN A 86 4.84 -4.99 -14.51
CA ASN A 86 4.76 -4.78 -15.95
C ASN A 86 3.60 -5.57 -16.58
N GLY A 87 3.13 -6.63 -15.91
CA GLY A 87 2.06 -7.49 -16.41
C GLY A 87 1.76 -8.66 -15.51
N GLY A 88 0.92 -9.56 -15.98
CA GLY A 88 0.46 -10.72 -15.23
C GLY A 88 -0.75 -10.44 -14.36
N THR A 89 -1.12 -11.44 -13.54
CA THR A 89 -2.20 -11.33 -12.56
C THR A 89 -1.58 -11.30 -11.16
N VAL A 90 -1.73 -10.21 -10.47
CA VAL A 90 -1.19 -10.00 -9.12
C VAL A 90 -2.35 -9.86 -8.14
N ILE A 91 -2.43 -10.77 -7.17
CA ILE A 91 -3.43 -10.74 -6.10
C ILE A 91 -2.66 -10.65 -4.78
N ALA A 92 -2.59 -9.45 -4.24
CA ALA A 92 -1.90 -9.17 -3.00
C ALA A 92 -2.91 -8.92 -1.88
N GLU A 93 -2.92 -9.81 -0.90
CA GLU A 93 -3.69 -9.65 0.33
C GLU A 93 -2.76 -9.68 1.53
N ALA A 94 -3.00 -8.79 2.48
CA ALA A 94 -2.19 -8.72 3.69
C ALA A 94 -2.99 -8.18 4.88
N ALA A 95 -2.54 -8.57 6.06
CA ALA A 95 -3.10 -8.04 7.31
C ALA A 95 -2.84 -6.54 7.47
N ASN A 96 -1.77 -6.07 6.85
CA ASN A 96 -1.42 -4.67 6.77
C ASN A 96 -1.42 -4.20 5.31
N ASP A 97 -0.31 -3.73 4.79
CA ASP A 97 -0.21 -3.20 3.43
C ASP A 97 -0.10 -4.32 2.40
N ALA A 98 -0.96 -4.32 1.36
CA ALA A 98 -0.93 -5.37 0.37
C ALA A 98 0.25 -5.21 -0.59
N ILE A 99 0.47 -4.02 -1.15
CA ILE A 99 1.64 -3.68 -1.96
C ILE A 99 2.26 -2.42 -1.39
N THR A 100 3.50 -2.52 -0.91
CA THR A 100 4.16 -1.39 -0.24
C THR A 100 5.66 -1.32 -0.50
N THR A 101 6.24 -0.17 -0.24
CA THR A 101 7.68 0.05 -0.21
C THR A 101 8.06 0.76 1.09
N GLY A 102 9.34 0.79 1.40
CA GLY A 102 9.84 1.56 2.53
C GLY A 102 9.70 3.07 2.33
N ASP A 103 10.12 3.82 3.33
CA ASP A 103 10.20 5.27 3.28
C ASP A 103 11.01 5.75 2.06
N GLY A 104 10.46 6.62 1.25
CA GLY A 104 11.08 7.11 0.01
C GLY A 104 11.08 6.11 -1.16
N GLY A 105 10.40 4.97 -1.03
CA GLY A 105 10.37 3.96 -2.09
C GLY A 105 9.39 4.27 -3.22
N THR A 106 9.42 3.46 -4.27
CA THR A 106 8.63 3.68 -5.49
C THR A 106 7.79 2.47 -5.87
N ILE A 107 6.53 2.70 -6.24
CA ILE A 107 5.65 1.67 -6.79
C ILE A 107 5.27 2.10 -8.21
N THR A 108 5.50 1.23 -9.20
CA THR A 108 5.16 1.48 -10.59
C THR A 108 4.32 0.33 -11.14
N ILE A 109 3.15 0.64 -11.68
CA ILE A 109 2.29 -0.33 -12.36
C ILE A 109 2.17 0.11 -13.82
N ASN A 110 2.81 -0.65 -14.72
CA ASN A 110 2.78 -0.41 -16.16
C ASN A 110 1.65 -1.16 -16.85
N GLY A 111 1.18 -2.26 -16.25
CA GLY A 111 0.13 -3.09 -16.80
C GLY A 111 -0.21 -4.28 -15.91
N GLY A 112 -1.02 -5.19 -16.44
CA GLY A 112 -1.48 -6.38 -15.72
C GLY A 112 -2.81 -6.19 -15.02
N ASP A 113 -3.23 -7.27 -14.36
CA ASP A 113 -4.43 -7.35 -13.53
C ASP A 113 -4.00 -7.36 -12.06
N VAL A 114 -4.16 -6.26 -11.35
CA VAL A 114 -3.66 -6.08 -10.00
C VAL A 114 -4.83 -5.92 -9.02
N THR A 115 -4.96 -6.85 -8.10
CA THR A 115 -5.86 -6.75 -6.94
C THR A 115 -5.03 -6.65 -5.67
N ALA A 116 -5.20 -5.57 -4.93
CA ALA A 116 -4.47 -5.30 -3.70
C ALA A 116 -5.44 -4.99 -2.54
N ARG A 117 -5.44 -5.81 -1.48
CA ARG A 117 -6.28 -5.63 -0.30
C ARG A 117 -5.43 -5.59 0.96
N GLY A 118 -5.35 -4.42 1.55
CA GLY A 118 -4.66 -4.20 2.82
C GLY A 118 -5.62 -4.10 3.99
N GLY A 119 -5.14 -4.39 5.20
CA GLY A 119 -5.94 -4.32 6.41
C GLY A 119 -6.92 -5.49 6.59
N VAL A 120 -6.65 -6.65 5.99
CA VAL A 120 -7.57 -7.81 5.93
C VAL A 120 -7.73 -8.54 7.28
N ASN A 121 -7.12 -8.11 8.33
CA ASN A 121 -7.31 -8.72 9.65
C ASN A 121 -8.58 -8.20 10.32
N ASN A 122 -9.60 -9.02 10.30
CA ASN A 122 -10.74 -8.91 11.19
C ASN A 122 -10.32 -9.35 12.61
N PHE A 123 -9.80 -8.42 13.39
CA PHE A 123 -9.95 -8.56 14.83
C PHE A 123 -11.44 -8.41 15.12
N GLY A 124 -12.05 -9.40 15.81
CA GLY A 124 -13.47 -9.41 16.14
C GLY A 124 -13.96 -8.04 16.64
N GLU A 125 -15.24 -7.78 16.53
CA GLU A 125 -15.93 -6.50 16.78
C GLU A 125 -15.50 -5.71 18.03
N ASN A 126 -14.77 -6.33 18.95
CA ASN A 126 -14.31 -5.76 20.21
C ASN A 126 -12.85 -5.27 20.21
N SER A 127 -12.11 -5.40 19.10
CA SER A 127 -10.75 -4.87 19.07
C SER A 127 -10.76 -3.40 18.61
N HIS A 128 -10.40 -2.50 19.52
CA HIS A 128 -10.22 -1.06 19.24
C HIS A 128 -8.99 -0.78 18.34
N ARG A 129 -8.35 -1.81 17.78
CA ARG A 129 -7.19 -1.71 16.91
C ARG A 129 -7.57 -2.01 15.46
N VAL A 130 -8.18 -1.06 14.80
CA VAL A 130 -8.25 -1.08 13.34
C VAL A 130 -6.85 -0.78 12.82
N LEU A 131 -6.17 -1.81 12.30
CA LEU A 131 -4.87 -1.62 11.68
C LEU A 131 -5.04 -0.75 10.42
N SER A 132 -4.15 0.18 10.23
CA SER A 132 -4.03 0.88 8.97
C SER A 132 -3.28 -0.03 7.99
N GLY A 133 -3.89 -0.35 6.88
CA GLY A 133 -3.25 -1.09 5.80
C GLY A 133 -3.69 -0.52 4.48
N ASN A 134 -2.71 -0.08 3.68
CA ASN A 134 -2.99 0.41 2.35
C ASN A 134 -3.24 -0.76 1.38
N GLY A 135 -4.11 -0.57 0.40
CA GLY A 135 -4.13 -1.44 -0.76
C GLY A 135 -2.78 -1.33 -1.50
N ILE A 136 -2.43 -0.14 -1.95
CA ILE A 136 -1.17 0.15 -2.63
C ILE A 136 -0.59 1.45 -2.07
N GLY A 137 0.61 1.40 -1.50
CA GLY A 137 1.23 2.64 -1.04
C GLY A 137 2.55 2.47 -0.30
N PRO A 138 3.45 3.46 -0.35
CA PRO A 138 4.65 3.47 0.46
C PRO A 138 4.31 3.65 1.94
N LEU A 139 5.21 3.20 2.81
CA LEU A 139 5.04 3.37 4.27
C LEU A 139 5.03 4.85 4.67
N GLU A 140 5.96 5.60 4.12
CA GLU A 140 6.09 7.05 4.26
C GLU A 140 6.60 7.60 2.93
N ASN A 141 7.06 8.81 2.87
CA ASN A 141 7.61 9.50 1.69
C ASN A 141 7.89 8.57 0.49
N GLY A 142 7.24 8.76 -0.60
CA GLY A 142 7.47 7.89 -1.75
C GLY A 142 6.57 8.24 -2.91
N SER A 143 6.57 7.40 -3.94
CA SER A 143 5.76 7.64 -5.11
C SER A 143 5.05 6.39 -5.62
N ILE A 144 3.85 6.60 -6.12
CA ILE A 144 3.06 5.62 -6.83
C ILE A 144 2.82 6.16 -8.24
N THR A 145 3.15 5.36 -9.26
CA THR A 145 2.86 5.69 -10.65
C THR A 145 2.09 4.54 -11.29
N ILE A 146 0.92 4.82 -11.83
CA ILE A 146 0.11 3.86 -12.57
C ILE A 146 0.00 4.34 -14.01
N ASN A 147 0.63 3.60 -14.92
CA ASN A 147 0.66 3.90 -16.34
C ASN A 147 -0.42 3.15 -17.13
N GLY A 148 -0.91 2.02 -16.58
CA GLY A 148 -1.91 1.20 -17.27
C GLY A 148 -2.31 -0.02 -16.45
N GLY A 149 -3.03 -0.94 -17.08
CA GLY A 149 -3.55 -2.16 -16.47
C GLY A 149 -4.93 -1.97 -15.83
N THR A 150 -5.42 -3.05 -15.22
CA THR A 150 -6.61 -3.04 -14.37
C THR A 150 -6.16 -3.13 -12.92
N VAL A 151 -6.44 -2.11 -12.12
CA VAL A 151 -5.99 -2.02 -10.73
C VAL A 151 -7.19 -1.89 -9.80
N LYS A 152 -7.34 -2.86 -8.91
CA LYS A 152 -8.31 -2.83 -7.82
C LYS A 152 -7.60 -2.76 -6.49
N ALA A 153 -7.69 -1.63 -5.81
CA ALA A 153 -7.00 -1.38 -4.56
C ALA A 153 -7.98 -1.05 -3.43
N THR A 154 -7.93 -1.81 -2.35
CA THR A 154 -8.84 -1.65 -1.22
C THR A 154 -8.07 -1.57 0.09
N ALA A 155 -8.37 -0.55 0.89
CA ALA A 155 -8.03 -0.50 2.30
C ALA A 155 -9.25 -0.92 3.13
N GLU A 156 -9.18 -2.08 3.77
CA GLU A 156 -10.24 -2.58 4.65
C GLU A 156 -10.24 -1.87 6.00
N GLY A 157 -9.08 -1.43 6.44
CA GLY A 157 -8.88 -0.66 7.67
C GLY A 157 -8.70 0.84 7.42
N LYS A 158 -7.98 1.51 8.32
CA LYS A 158 -7.69 2.95 8.25
C LYS A 158 -6.54 3.27 7.29
N GLY A 159 -6.52 2.71 6.09
CA GLY A 159 -5.54 2.95 5.06
C GLY A 159 -6.09 3.70 3.86
N PHE A 160 -5.27 3.88 2.85
CA PHE A 160 -5.64 4.36 1.53
C PHE A 160 -5.88 3.19 0.59
N GLY A 161 -6.84 3.28 -0.31
CA GLY A 161 -6.91 2.36 -1.43
C GLY A 161 -5.61 2.43 -2.23
N ILE A 162 -5.29 3.60 -2.75
CA ILE A 162 -4.02 3.94 -3.42
C ILE A 162 -3.49 5.22 -2.77
N GLY A 163 -2.36 5.12 -2.10
CA GLY A 163 -1.82 6.28 -1.42
C GLY A 163 -0.93 5.92 -0.24
N GLY A 164 -0.50 6.89 0.49
CA GLY A 164 0.46 6.65 1.55
C GLY A 164 0.45 7.68 2.66
N SER A 165 1.35 7.46 3.55
CA SER A 165 1.54 8.06 4.86
C SER A 165 0.70 7.39 5.95
N ARG A 166 1.31 6.41 6.55
CA ARG A 166 0.75 5.62 7.65
C ARG A 166 0.73 6.37 8.97
N PHE A 167 1.70 7.22 9.19
CA PHE A 167 1.84 8.00 10.41
C PHE A 167 1.41 9.44 10.18
N GLU A 168 0.52 9.92 11.00
CA GLU A 168 -0.21 11.20 10.87
C GLU A 168 0.66 12.46 10.76
N ILE A 169 1.99 12.34 10.82
CA ILE A 169 2.81 13.51 11.17
C ILE A 169 3.85 13.91 10.11
N ILE A 170 4.44 13.01 9.31
CA ILE A 170 5.66 13.37 8.55
C ILE A 170 5.74 12.84 7.11
N GLY A 171 4.94 11.85 6.71
CA GLY A 171 5.09 11.23 5.40
C GLY A 171 4.42 11.98 4.26
N THR A 172 5.04 11.99 3.09
CA THR A 172 4.47 12.53 1.86
C THR A 172 4.48 11.45 0.80
N ALA A 173 3.32 11.08 0.27
CA ALA A 173 3.27 10.20 -0.90
C ALA A 173 2.71 10.97 -2.10
N THR A 174 3.33 10.78 -3.25
CA THR A 174 2.80 11.29 -4.50
C THR A 174 2.11 10.17 -5.27
N VAL A 175 0.92 10.43 -5.77
CA VAL A 175 0.17 9.49 -6.61
C VAL A 175 0.03 10.08 -8.00
N THR A 176 0.51 9.36 -9.01
CA THR A 176 0.37 9.73 -10.42
C THR A 176 -0.35 8.62 -11.16
N ILE A 177 -1.46 8.95 -11.81
CA ILE A 177 -2.23 8.03 -12.65
C ILE A 177 -2.25 8.58 -14.07
N ASN A 178 -1.57 7.88 -14.97
CA ASN A 178 -1.47 8.24 -16.38
C ASN A 178 -2.46 7.47 -17.25
N GLY A 179 -2.97 6.33 -16.78
CA GLY A 179 -3.89 5.49 -17.54
C GLY A 179 -4.34 4.27 -16.77
N GLY A 180 -5.05 3.38 -17.45
CA GLY A 180 -5.58 2.14 -16.90
C GLY A 180 -7.03 2.26 -16.43
N THR A 181 -7.55 1.13 -15.91
CA THR A 181 -8.87 1.06 -15.25
C THR A 181 -8.63 0.87 -13.76
N ILE A 182 -9.02 1.83 -12.96
CA ILE A 182 -8.68 1.91 -11.54
C ILE A 182 -9.96 1.87 -10.70
N GLU A 183 -10.05 0.89 -9.81
CA GLU A 183 -11.02 0.85 -8.72
C GLU A 183 -10.28 1.03 -7.40
N ALA A 184 -10.48 2.14 -6.73
CA ALA A 184 -9.88 2.40 -5.43
C ALA A 184 -10.96 2.55 -4.35
N THR A 185 -10.79 1.89 -3.21
CA THR A 185 -11.73 1.97 -2.09
C THR A 185 -10.98 2.17 -0.76
N ALA A 186 -11.47 3.11 0.05
CA ALA A 186 -11.09 3.25 1.45
C ALA A 186 -12.32 3.09 2.34
N ASN A 187 -12.27 2.20 3.30
CA ASN A 187 -13.43 1.91 4.16
C ASN A 187 -13.51 2.80 5.40
N HIS A 188 -12.43 3.50 5.78
CA HIS A 188 -12.41 4.36 6.98
C HIS A 188 -11.48 5.56 6.84
N ASN A 189 -11.97 6.75 7.13
CA ASN A 189 -11.27 8.01 7.45
C ASN A 189 -10.18 8.54 6.52
N ASN A 190 -9.64 7.74 5.58
CA ASN A 190 -8.65 8.18 4.61
C ASN A 190 -9.28 8.30 3.22
N ALA A 191 -8.51 8.60 2.19
CA ALA A 191 -9.02 8.67 0.83
C ALA A 191 -8.88 7.33 0.10
N ALA A 192 -9.79 7.06 -0.85
CA ALA A 192 -9.59 5.94 -1.76
C ALA A 192 -8.33 6.15 -2.61
N ILE A 193 -8.12 7.38 -3.09
CA ILE A 193 -6.87 7.80 -3.74
C ILE A 193 -6.36 9.04 -3.03
N GLY A 194 -5.15 9.01 -2.49
CA GLY A 194 -4.64 10.20 -1.84
C GLY A 194 -3.50 10.04 -0.85
N ASP A 195 -3.36 11.08 -0.03
CA ASP A 195 -2.29 11.18 0.94
C ASP A 195 -2.66 12.11 2.11
N ARG A 196 -2.08 11.87 3.29
CA ARG A 196 -2.25 12.69 4.50
C ARG A 196 -1.01 13.50 4.88
N GLY A 197 0.05 13.40 4.11
CA GLY A 197 1.33 14.03 4.44
C GLY A 197 1.29 15.55 4.50
N THR A 198 2.19 16.14 5.28
CA THR A 198 2.28 17.59 5.51
C THR A 198 3.25 18.30 4.57
N GLY A 199 3.85 17.58 3.60
CA GLY A 199 4.86 18.09 2.68
C GLY A 199 4.38 18.25 1.23
N LYS A 200 5.29 18.07 0.28
CA LYS A 200 5.01 18.09 -1.16
C LYS A 200 4.35 16.78 -1.61
N SER A 201 3.20 16.48 -1.06
CA SER A 201 2.35 15.38 -1.49
C SER A 201 1.39 15.83 -2.58
N GLY A 202 0.74 14.91 -3.24
CA GLY A 202 -0.32 15.27 -4.19
C GLY A 202 -0.80 14.11 -5.04
N VAL A 203 -1.91 14.35 -5.69
CA VAL A 203 -2.52 13.43 -6.65
C VAL A 203 -2.53 14.08 -8.02
N THR A 204 -1.91 13.44 -9.00
CA THR A 204 -1.94 13.87 -10.40
C THR A 204 -2.61 12.80 -11.24
N ILE A 205 -3.66 13.15 -11.97
CA ILE A 205 -4.37 12.27 -12.89
C ILE A 205 -4.34 12.89 -14.28
N THR A 206 -3.74 12.19 -15.22
CA THR A 206 -3.62 12.63 -16.62
C THR A 206 -4.45 11.78 -17.56
N GLY A 207 -4.94 10.62 -17.12
CA GLY A 207 -5.74 9.70 -17.94
C GLY A 207 -6.27 8.52 -17.16
N GLY A 208 -6.95 7.61 -17.85
CA GLY A 208 -7.54 6.40 -17.29
C GLY A 208 -9.03 6.50 -17.01
N VAL A 209 -9.63 5.36 -16.64
CA VAL A 209 -11.00 5.26 -16.13
C VAL A 209 -10.90 4.97 -14.64
N ILE A 210 -11.38 5.89 -13.80
CA ILE A 210 -11.13 5.84 -12.37
C ILE A 210 -12.45 5.85 -11.61
N HIS A 211 -12.61 4.85 -10.76
CA HIS A 211 -13.69 4.74 -9.80
C HIS A 211 -13.11 4.77 -8.38
N ALA A 212 -13.30 5.88 -7.67
CA ALA A 212 -12.74 6.10 -6.35
C ALA A 212 -13.86 6.25 -5.31
N VAL A 213 -13.92 5.32 -4.35
CA VAL A 213 -15.00 5.24 -3.36
C VAL A 213 -14.44 5.39 -1.95
N GLY A 214 -14.77 6.49 -1.30
CA GLY A 214 -14.61 6.66 0.14
C GLY A 214 -15.81 6.11 0.90
N LYS A 215 -15.61 5.51 2.06
CA LYS A 215 -16.64 5.05 2.97
C LYS A 215 -16.27 5.41 4.41
N GLY A 216 -17.25 5.47 5.29
CA GLY A 216 -17.00 5.71 6.71
C GLY A 216 -16.26 7.01 6.99
N GLY A 217 -16.59 8.09 6.27
CA GLY A 217 -15.96 9.41 6.39
C GLY A 217 -14.69 9.57 5.54
N ALA A 218 -14.37 8.60 4.67
CA ALA A 218 -13.25 8.70 3.74
C ALA A 218 -13.64 9.52 2.50
N ALA A 219 -12.69 10.26 1.95
CA ALA A 219 -12.87 10.91 0.64
C ALA A 219 -12.65 9.89 -0.49
N GLY A 220 -13.30 10.07 -1.64
CA GLY A 220 -12.97 9.32 -2.83
C GLY A 220 -11.56 9.69 -3.34
N ILE A 221 -11.30 10.98 -3.54
CA ILE A 221 -9.95 11.50 -3.80
C ILE A 221 -9.66 12.58 -2.76
N GLY A 222 -8.54 12.49 -2.07
CA GLY A 222 -8.19 13.44 -1.03
C GLY A 222 -6.69 13.52 -0.78
N SER A 223 -6.17 14.72 -0.66
CA SER A 223 -4.77 14.97 -0.36
C SER A 223 -4.66 16.26 0.46
N LYS A 224 -3.62 16.35 1.30
CA LYS A 224 -3.23 17.63 1.91
C LYS A 224 -2.40 18.49 0.94
N GLY A 225 -1.80 17.87 -0.08
CA GLY A 225 -1.13 18.56 -1.17
C GLY A 225 -2.08 18.82 -2.35
N ASP A 226 -1.50 19.17 -3.48
CA ASP A 226 -2.24 19.52 -4.67
C ASP A 226 -2.95 18.32 -5.29
N ILE A 227 -4.19 18.51 -5.74
CA ILE A 227 -4.89 17.56 -6.60
C ILE A 227 -4.99 18.18 -7.99
N ARG A 228 -4.34 17.55 -8.98
CA ARG A 228 -4.32 17.99 -10.36
C ARG A 228 -4.93 16.92 -11.26
N ILE A 229 -6.02 17.24 -11.92
CA ILE A 229 -6.68 16.36 -12.87
C ILE A 229 -6.70 17.05 -14.23
N THR A 230 -6.06 16.45 -15.23
CA THR A 230 -5.97 17.01 -16.57
C THR A 230 -6.54 16.10 -17.64
N GLY A 231 -6.96 14.89 -17.28
CA GLY A 231 -7.56 13.93 -18.20
C GLY A 231 -8.16 12.74 -17.46
N GLY A 232 -8.78 11.83 -18.20
CA GLY A 232 -9.43 10.64 -17.71
C GLY A 232 -10.93 10.78 -17.50
N GLU A 233 -11.57 9.64 -17.28
CA GLU A 233 -12.98 9.53 -16.88
C GLU A 233 -13.04 9.17 -15.39
N LEU A 234 -13.67 10.00 -14.58
CA LEU A 234 -13.66 9.86 -13.12
C LEU A 234 -15.07 9.73 -12.57
N THR A 235 -15.29 8.69 -11.78
CA THR A 235 -16.44 8.54 -10.89
C THR A 235 -15.93 8.52 -9.45
N VAL A 236 -16.29 9.53 -8.67
CA VAL A 236 -15.79 9.74 -7.31
C VAL A 236 -16.95 9.85 -6.35
N SER A 237 -16.90 9.10 -5.26
CA SER A 237 -17.91 9.17 -4.19
C SER A 237 -17.27 9.10 -2.80
N ALA A 238 -17.99 9.61 -1.78
CA ALA A 238 -17.59 9.61 -0.39
C ALA A 238 -18.80 9.32 0.51
#